data_3bff774e735a23e5618cb846c0d49cf1
#
_entry.id   3bff774e735a23e5618cb846c0d49cf1
#
_cell.length_a   1.000
_cell.length_b   1.000
_cell.length_c   1.000
_cell.angle_alpha   90.00
_cell.angle_beta   90.00
_cell.angle_gamma   90.00
#
_symmetry.space_group_name_H-M   'P 1'
#
loop_
_entity.id
_entity.type
_entity.pdbx_description
1 polymer ?
#
loop_
_entity_poly.entity_id
_entity_poly.type
_entity_poly.pdbx_seq_one_letter_code
_entity_poly.pdbx_strand_id
1 'polypeptide(L)'
;IFSVRCTNWGFTHVFQVEFTADMIHREMLRQMELAEDKPVISSFCPAIVRLIQVRFPALVDNILLVKPPVNATATYYHKVLEEDGFSSEEIGIFYVTPCAAKIASLKGAEGYSSTIKGVINMDTLYNKVYHILKNRPKNYTPECAFRPP
;
A
#
# COMPACT_ATOMS: atom_id res chain seq x y z
N ILE A 1 -8.57 -13.45 -6.17
CA ILE A 1 -9.48 -13.21 -7.32
C ILE A 1 -9.01 -12.02 -8.16
N PHE A 2 -8.49 -10.94 -7.55
CA PHE A 2 -7.94 -9.78 -8.28
C PHE A 2 -6.58 -10.05 -8.94
N SER A 3 -5.76 -10.92 -8.36
CA SER A 3 -4.41 -11.23 -8.81
C SER A 3 -4.32 -11.68 -10.29
N VAL A 4 -5.21 -12.56 -10.68
CA VAL A 4 -5.14 -13.27 -11.99
C VAL A 4 -5.46 -12.39 -13.21
N ARG A 5 -6.24 -11.34 -13.01
CA ARG A 5 -6.65 -10.47 -14.12
C ARG A 5 -5.80 -9.22 -14.27
N CYS A 6 -4.99 -8.91 -13.26
CA CYS A 6 -4.06 -7.78 -13.35
C CYS A 6 -2.96 -8.04 -14.39
N THR A 7 -2.53 -9.29 -14.59
CA THR A 7 -1.54 -9.65 -15.62
C THR A 7 -2.03 -9.37 -17.04
N ASN A 8 -3.32 -9.60 -17.33
CA ASN A 8 -3.92 -9.28 -18.63
C ASN A 8 -4.00 -7.76 -18.91
N TRP A 9 -3.68 -6.94 -17.92
CA TRP A 9 -3.70 -5.47 -18.00
C TRP A 9 -2.29 -4.88 -17.93
N GLY A 10 -1.27 -5.70 -18.14
CA GLY A 10 0.12 -5.28 -18.14
C GLY A 10 0.81 -5.31 -16.78
N PHE A 11 0.11 -5.79 -15.73
CA PHE A 11 0.78 -6.03 -14.44
C PHE A 11 1.41 -7.43 -14.43
N THR A 12 2.69 -7.52 -14.18
CA THR A 12 3.44 -8.78 -14.14
C THR A 12 3.36 -9.46 -12.77
N HIS A 13 3.24 -8.68 -11.70
CA HIS A 13 3.23 -9.17 -10.32
C HIS A 13 2.12 -8.50 -9.51
N VAL A 14 1.61 -9.22 -8.51
CA VAL A 14 0.65 -8.68 -7.52
C VAL A 14 1.11 -9.08 -6.14
N PHE A 15 1.24 -8.11 -5.24
CA PHE A 15 1.70 -8.29 -3.87
C PHE A 15 0.65 -7.85 -2.87
N GLN A 16 0.62 -8.50 -1.72
CA GLN A 16 -0.25 -8.11 -0.62
C GLN A 16 0.49 -7.16 0.33
N VAL A 17 -0.18 -6.07 0.72
CA VAL A 17 0.38 -5.08 1.66
C VAL A 17 0.56 -5.69 3.05
N GLU A 18 -0.26 -6.68 3.40
CA GLU A 18 -0.24 -7.40 4.68
C GLU A 18 1.07 -8.13 4.95
N PHE A 19 1.85 -8.42 3.92
CA PHE A 19 3.12 -9.13 4.06
C PHE A 19 4.09 -8.45 5.05
N THR A 20 4.14 -7.12 5.07
CA THR A 20 5.01 -6.40 6.00
C THR A 20 4.34 -6.06 7.33
N ALA A 21 3.09 -6.50 7.56
CA ALA A 21 2.30 -6.12 8.73
C ALA A 21 2.98 -6.50 10.05
N ASP A 22 3.55 -7.69 10.15
CA ASP A 22 4.24 -8.16 11.37
C ASP A 22 5.50 -7.35 11.69
N MET A 23 6.26 -6.98 10.66
CA MET A 23 7.45 -6.13 10.83
C MET A 23 7.05 -4.74 11.32
N ILE A 24 6.02 -4.17 10.70
CA ILE A 24 5.50 -2.85 11.06
C ILE A 24 4.91 -2.87 12.47
N HIS A 25 4.18 -3.92 12.83
CA HIS A 25 3.60 -4.09 14.16
C HIS A 25 4.69 -4.13 15.25
N ARG A 26 5.75 -4.90 15.05
CA ARG A 26 6.90 -4.94 15.99
C ARG A 26 7.57 -3.58 16.13
N GLU A 27 7.77 -2.86 15.03
CA GLU A 27 8.34 -1.52 15.09
C GLU A 27 7.42 -0.53 15.80
N MET A 28 6.10 -0.62 15.59
CA MET A 28 5.12 0.19 16.33
C MET A 28 5.19 -0.06 17.83
N LEU A 29 5.22 -1.32 18.26
CA LEU A 29 5.33 -1.66 19.69
C LEU A 29 6.63 -1.07 20.28
N ARG A 30 7.75 -1.24 19.60
CA ARG A 30 9.03 -0.66 20.03
C ARG A 30 8.96 0.86 20.17
N GLN A 31 8.36 1.55 19.20
CA GLN A 31 8.19 3.01 19.24
C GLN A 31 7.25 3.44 20.36
N MET A 32 6.18 2.66 20.61
CA MET A 32 5.24 2.92 21.70
C MET A 32 5.90 2.79 23.09
N GLU A 33 6.82 1.86 23.26
CA GLU A 33 7.59 1.71 24.52
C GLU A 33 8.55 2.87 24.74
N LEU A 34 9.15 3.38 23.67
CA LEU A 34 10.14 4.47 23.72
C LEU A 34 9.49 5.87 23.79
N ALA A 35 8.20 5.98 23.44
CA ALA A 35 7.53 7.27 23.43
C ALA A 35 7.32 7.83 24.83
N GLU A 36 7.81 9.05 25.08
CA GLU A 36 7.64 9.79 26.34
C GLU A 36 6.24 10.39 26.43
N ASP A 37 5.72 10.90 25.31
CA ASP A 37 4.40 11.52 25.24
C ASP A 37 3.29 10.48 25.05
N LYS A 38 2.22 10.62 25.85
CA LYS A 38 1.02 9.76 25.78
C LYS A 38 -0.24 10.64 25.65
N PRO A 39 -1.25 10.20 24.92
CA PRO A 39 -1.38 8.92 24.18
C PRO A 39 -0.55 8.90 22.91
N VAL A 40 -0.20 7.71 22.45
CA VAL A 40 0.50 7.47 21.20
C VAL A 40 -0.49 7.27 20.05
N ILE A 41 -0.29 7.95 18.92
CA ILE A 41 -1.22 7.96 17.78
C ILE A 41 -0.56 7.37 16.54
N SER A 42 -1.25 6.43 15.88
CA SER A 42 -0.75 5.82 14.63
C SER A 42 -0.80 6.79 13.46
N SER A 43 0.28 6.87 12.67
CA SER A 43 0.39 7.66 11.44
C SER A 43 -0.24 6.99 10.20
N PHE A 44 -0.82 5.79 10.30
CA PHE A 44 -1.27 5.02 9.13
C PHE A 44 -2.51 5.58 8.42
N CYS A 45 -3.27 6.43 9.08
CA CYS A 45 -4.42 7.09 8.49
C CYS A 45 -4.10 8.54 8.13
N PRO A 46 -3.88 8.88 6.85
CA PRO A 46 -3.51 10.24 6.46
C PRO A 46 -4.60 11.28 6.77
N ALA A 47 -5.89 10.85 6.81
CA ALA A 47 -6.98 11.75 7.21
C ALA A 47 -6.88 12.14 8.68
N ILE A 48 -6.56 11.20 9.56
CA ILE A 48 -6.39 11.47 11.01
C ILE A 48 -5.15 12.33 11.23
N VAL A 49 -4.02 12.00 10.58
CA VAL A 49 -2.81 12.82 10.67
C VAL A 49 -3.10 14.26 10.26
N ARG A 50 -3.78 14.47 9.13
CA ARG A 50 -4.14 15.81 8.66
C ARG A 50 -5.12 16.51 9.59
N LEU A 51 -6.10 15.80 10.15
CA LEU A 51 -7.02 16.34 11.15
C LEU A 51 -6.27 16.85 12.39
N ILE A 52 -5.34 16.06 12.91
CA ILE A 52 -4.51 16.44 14.06
C ILE A 52 -3.69 17.69 13.74
N GLN A 53 -2.99 17.71 12.63
CA GLN A 53 -2.18 18.86 12.22
C GLN A 53 -2.98 20.16 12.14
N VAL A 54 -4.24 20.10 11.70
CA VAL A 54 -5.07 21.31 11.47
C VAL A 54 -5.89 21.71 12.71
N ARG A 55 -6.43 20.73 13.45
CA ARG A 55 -7.40 20.98 14.51
C ARG A 55 -6.87 20.73 15.92
N PHE A 56 -5.83 19.92 16.04
CA PHE A 56 -5.27 19.50 17.33
C PHE A 56 -3.73 19.54 17.30
N PRO A 57 -3.12 20.70 17.01
CA PRO A 57 -1.66 20.80 16.82
C PRO A 57 -0.86 20.35 18.05
N ALA A 58 -1.43 20.44 19.25
CA ALA A 58 -0.81 19.94 20.47
C ALA A 58 -0.61 18.43 20.53
N LEU A 59 -1.24 17.66 19.62
CA LEU A 59 -1.10 16.20 19.53
C LEU A 59 -0.17 15.76 18.39
N VAL A 60 0.49 16.69 17.72
CA VAL A 60 1.38 16.35 16.59
C VAL A 60 2.55 15.51 17.06
N ASP A 61 3.14 15.83 18.20
CA ASP A 61 4.28 15.11 18.78
C ASP A 61 3.92 13.71 19.30
N ASN A 62 2.61 13.45 19.48
CA ASN A 62 2.10 12.12 19.83
C ASN A 62 1.98 11.17 18.63
N ILE A 63 2.19 11.65 17.40
CA ILE A 63 2.08 10.83 16.19
C ILE A 63 3.36 10.00 16.00
N LEU A 64 3.20 8.66 15.96
CA LEU A 64 4.32 7.76 15.66
C LEU A 64 4.84 7.95 14.23
N LEU A 65 6.15 8.14 14.10
CA LEU A 65 6.84 8.29 12.81
C LEU A 65 7.21 6.91 12.20
N VAL A 66 6.24 6.02 12.13
CA VAL A 66 6.41 4.70 11.50
C VAL A 66 5.90 4.75 10.06
N LYS A 67 6.71 4.24 9.12
CA LYS A 67 6.32 4.19 7.71
C LYS A 67 5.06 3.34 7.54
N PRO A 68 4.05 3.81 6.79
CA PRO A 68 2.86 3.02 6.49
C PRO A 68 3.19 1.68 5.82
N PRO A 69 2.41 0.61 6.08
CA PRO A 69 2.66 -0.72 5.52
C PRO A 69 2.82 -0.72 3.99
N VAL A 70 2.05 0.09 3.27
CA VAL A 70 2.16 0.20 1.81
C VAL A 70 3.55 0.66 1.36
N ASN A 71 4.17 1.61 2.07
CA ASN A 71 5.49 2.12 1.72
C ASN A 71 6.58 1.07 2.02
N ALA A 72 6.45 0.37 3.16
CA ALA A 72 7.38 -0.70 3.53
C ALA A 72 7.31 -1.86 2.52
N THR A 73 6.09 -2.30 2.17
CA THR A 73 5.86 -3.35 1.16
C THR A 73 6.40 -2.95 -0.20
N ALA A 74 6.13 -1.72 -0.65
CA ALA A 74 6.63 -1.23 -1.93
C ALA A 74 8.16 -1.20 -1.97
N THR A 75 8.81 -0.72 -0.90
CA THR A 75 10.27 -0.69 -0.82
C THR A 75 10.87 -2.10 -0.81
N TYR A 76 10.24 -3.03 -0.09
CA TYR A 76 10.68 -4.43 -0.04
C TYR A 76 10.63 -5.08 -1.42
N TYR A 77 9.47 -5.05 -2.07
CA TYR A 77 9.33 -5.70 -3.38
C TYR A 77 10.09 -4.99 -4.51
N HIS A 78 10.32 -3.69 -4.38
CA HIS A 78 11.21 -3.00 -5.30
C HIS A 78 12.63 -3.60 -5.26
N LYS A 79 13.17 -3.82 -4.05
CA LYS A 79 14.47 -4.48 -3.88
C LYS A 79 14.49 -5.91 -4.39
N VAL A 80 13.44 -6.69 -4.10
CA VAL A 80 13.33 -8.07 -4.60
C VAL A 80 13.35 -8.11 -6.13
N LEU A 81 12.66 -7.19 -6.79
CA LEU A 81 12.65 -7.11 -8.25
C LEU A 81 14.01 -6.64 -8.81
N GLU A 82 14.71 -5.75 -8.11
CA GLU A 82 16.10 -5.38 -8.48
C GLU A 82 17.06 -6.59 -8.35
N GLU A 83 16.91 -7.40 -7.31
CA GLU A 83 17.67 -8.65 -7.12
C GLU A 83 17.32 -9.70 -8.19
N ASP A 84 16.08 -9.71 -8.68
CA ASP A 84 15.64 -10.56 -9.82
C ASP A 84 16.17 -10.04 -11.19
N GLY A 85 16.90 -8.91 -11.22
CA GLY A 85 17.60 -8.38 -12.38
C GLY A 85 16.87 -7.27 -13.15
N PHE A 86 15.77 -6.73 -12.64
CA PHE A 86 15.12 -5.55 -13.23
C PHE A 86 15.83 -4.26 -12.81
N SER A 87 15.99 -3.32 -13.74
CA SER A 87 16.50 -1.99 -13.37
C SER A 87 15.44 -1.19 -12.61
N SER A 88 15.86 -0.30 -11.71
CA SER A 88 14.94 0.53 -10.92
C SER A 88 14.01 1.39 -11.77
N GLU A 89 14.42 1.73 -12.99
CA GLU A 89 13.63 2.52 -13.94
C GLU A 89 12.52 1.69 -14.61
N GLU A 90 12.72 0.37 -14.76
CA GLU A 90 11.75 -0.56 -15.32
C GLU A 90 10.67 -0.97 -14.31
N ILE A 91 10.92 -0.76 -13.01
CA ILE A 91 10.00 -1.16 -11.95
C ILE A 91 8.95 -0.06 -11.74
N GLY A 92 7.69 -0.40 -12.02
CA GLY A 92 6.53 0.45 -11.77
C GLY A 92 5.59 -0.16 -10.72
N ILE A 93 5.62 0.34 -9.49
CA ILE A 93 4.73 -0.13 -8.42
C ILE A 93 3.48 0.75 -8.33
N PHE A 94 2.31 0.12 -8.39
CA PHE A 94 1.01 0.78 -8.27
C PHE A 94 0.25 0.25 -7.06
N TYR A 95 -0.24 1.15 -6.23
CA TYR A 95 -1.04 0.79 -5.05
C TYR A 95 -2.53 0.80 -5.36
N VAL A 96 -3.22 -0.32 -5.10
CA VAL A 96 -4.67 -0.42 -5.23
C VAL A 96 -5.31 -0.25 -3.87
N THR A 97 -6.22 0.72 -3.71
CA THR A 97 -6.87 1.01 -2.43
C THR A 97 -8.28 1.57 -2.60
N PRO A 98 -9.25 1.23 -1.73
CA PRO A 98 -10.56 1.88 -1.68
C PRO A 98 -10.55 3.21 -0.92
N CYS A 99 -9.45 3.56 -0.23
CA CYS A 99 -9.39 4.68 0.68
C CYS A 99 -9.07 6.00 -0.03
N ALA A 100 -10.06 6.90 -0.13
CA ALA A 100 -9.90 8.22 -0.76
C ALA A 100 -8.80 9.07 -0.10
N ALA A 101 -8.65 9.00 1.23
CA ALA A 101 -7.60 9.73 1.94
C ALA A 101 -6.19 9.25 1.57
N LYS A 102 -5.99 7.93 1.40
CA LYS A 102 -4.72 7.36 0.92
C LYS A 102 -4.45 7.75 -0.54
N ILE A 103 -5.50 7.76 -1.37
CA ILE A 103 -5.40 8.22 -2.78
C ILE A 103 -4.96 9.67 -2.82
N ALA A 104 -5.60 10.54 -2.03
CA ALA A 104 -5.28 11.97 -1.97
C ALA A 104 -3.86 12.21 -1.44
N SER A 105 -3.48 11.53 -0.35
CA SER A 105 -2.15 11.63 0.24
C SER A 105 -1.05 11.20 -0.71
N LEU A 106 -1.25 10.10 -1.45
CA LEU A 106 -0.28 9.60 -2.41
C LEU A 106 -0.19 10.47 -3.68
N LYS A 107 -1.24 11.19 -4.06
CA LYS A 107 -1.23 12.15 -5.18
C LYS A 107 -0.69 13.53 -4.80
N GLY A 108 -0.63 13.85 -3.53
CA GLY A 108 -0.08 15.12 -3.02
C GLY A 108 1.45 15.15 -3.08
N ALA A 109 2.02 16.34 -3.10
CA ALA A 109 3.46 16.55 -3.23
C ALA A 109 4.31 15.91 -2.10
N GLU A 110 3.69 15.60 -0.97
CA GLU A 110 4.35 15.02 0.21
C GLU A 110 4.23 13.48 0.30
N GLY A 111 3.45 12.84 -0.60
CA GLY A 111 2.94 11.50 -0.35
C GLY A 111 3.58 10.34 -1.10
N TYR A 112 4.25 10.58 -2.20
CA TYR A 112 4.91 9.47 -2.92
C TYR A 112 6.28 9.17 -2.31
N SER A 113 6.43 7.95 -1.81
CA SER A 113 7.78 7.39 -1.80
C SER A 113 8.22 7.28 -3.27
N SER A 114 9.50 7.50 -3.54
CA SER A 114 10.07 7.34 -4.89
C SER A 114 9.73 5.99 -5.55
N THR A 115 9.31 5.02 -4.75
CA THR A 115 9.03 3.63 -5.13
C THR A 115 7.61 3.42 -5.68
N ILE A 116 6.58 4.19 -5.21
CA ILE A 116 5.20 4.05 -5.69
C ILE A 116 4.96 5.04 -6.82
N LYS A 117 4.76 4.54 -8.03
CA LYS A 117 4.57 5.35 -9.25
C LYS A 117 3.12 5.81 -9.45
N GLY A 118 2.16 5.16 -8.79
CA GLY A 118 0.76 5.55 -8.93
C GLY A 118 -0.17 4.83 -7.97
N VAL A 119 -1.41 5.33 -7.90
CA VAL A 119 -2.47 4.77 -7.07
C VAL A 119 -3.73 4.54 -7.91
N ILE A 120 -4.35 3.39 -7.72
CA ILE A 120 -5.55 2.96 -8.43
C ILE A 120 -6.69 2.83 -7.42
N ASN A 121 -7.83 3.49 -7.70
CA ASN A 121 -9.02 3.28 -6.90
C ASN A 121 -9.57 1.87 -7.13
N MET A 122 -9.85 1.15 -6.03
CA MET A 122 -10.34 -0.22 -6.07
C MET A 122 -11.70 -0.33 -6.79
N ASP A 123 -12.60 0.65 -6.59
CA ASP A 123 -13.90 0.66 -7.27
C ASP A 123 -13.76 0.80 -8.79
N THR A 124 -12.83 1.64 -9.23
CA THR A 124 -12.51 1.80 -10.65
C THR A 124 -11.98 0.49 -11.24
N LEU A 125 -11.06 -0.16 -10.54
CA LEU A 125 -10.51 -1.44 -10.94
C LEU A 125 -11.60 -2.53 -10.96
N TYR A 126 -12.41 -2.61 -9.89
CA TYR A 126 -13.51 -3.57 -9.78
C TYR A 126 -14.50 -3.42 -10.94
N ASN A 127 -14.96 -2.21 -11.22
CA ASN A 127 -15.92 -1.96 -12.30
C ASN A 127 -15.39 -2.40 -13.67
N LYS A 128 -14.10 -2.17 -13.92
CA LYS A 128 -13.44 -2.62 -15.15
C LYS A 128 -13.35 -4.14 -15.27
N VAL A 129 -13.07 -4.86 -14.17
CA VAL A 129 -12.96 -6.33 -14.20
C VAL A 129 -14.29 -7.04 -14.01
N TYR A 130 -15.32 -6.35 -13.52
CA TYR A 130 -16.63 -6.94 -13.19
C TYR A 130 -17.27 -7.69 -14.37
N HIS A 131 -17.33 -7.06 -15.54
CA HIS A 131 -17.89 -7.67 -16.75
C HIS A 131 -17.13 -8.94 -17.15
N ILE A 132 -15.83 -8.95 -16.97
CA ILE A 132 -14.98 -10.10 -17.27
C ILE A 132 -15.26 -11.22 -16.25
N LEU A 133 -15.39 -10.88 -14.98
CA LEU A 133 -15.67 -11.84 -13.92
C LEU A 133 -17.08 -12.44 -14.04
N LYS A 134 -18.06 -11.63 -14.42
CA LYS A 134 -19.45 -12.06 -14.61
C LYS A 134 -19.59 -13.06 -15.77
N ASN A 135 -18.85 -12.86 -16.84
CA ASN A 135 -18.93 -13.68 -18.07
C ASN A 135 -17.89 -14.82 -18.11
N ARG A 136 -17.22 -15.10 -16.99
CA ARG A 136 -16.22 -16.17 -16.92
C ARG A 136 -16.86 -17.55 -17.08
N PRO A 137 -16.20 -18.52 -17.75
CA PRO A 137 -16.62 -19.91 -17.78
C PRO A 137 -16.73 -20.50 -16.37
N LYS A 138 -17.72 -21.40 -16.15
CA LYS A 138 -17.89 -22.08 -14.84
C LYS A 138 -16.65 -22.86 -14.38
N ASN A 139 -15.84 -23.32 -15.31
CA ASN A 139 -14.62 -24.11 -15.07
C ASN A 139 -13.34 -23.26 -15.01
N TYR A 140 -13.47 -21.96 -14.85
CA TYR A 140 -12.32 -21.08 -14.77
C TYR A 140 -11.59 -21.27 -13.43
N THR A 141 -10.43 -21.90 -13.46
CA THR A 141 -9.48 -21.91 -12.35
C THR A 141 -8.56 -20.70 -12.49
N PRO A 142 -8.53 -19.80 -11.51
CA PRO A 142 -7.59 -18.68 -11.54
C PRO A 142 -6.16 -19.21 -11.37
N GLU A 143 -5.32 -19.01 -12.35
CA GLU A 143 -3.87 -19.07 -12.14
C GLU A 143 -3.48 -17.89 -11.25
N CYS A 144 -3.04 -18.18 -10.06
CA CYS A 144 -2.63 -17.14 -9.11
C CYS A 144 -1.17 -16.75 -9.40
N ALA A 145 -0.95 -15.58 -9.97
CA ALA A 145 0.36 -14.96 -10.07
C ALA A 145 0.82 -14.35 -8.72
N PHE A 146 0.26 -14.85 -7.61
CA PHE A 146 0.68 -14.49 -6.27
C PHE A 146 2.02 -15.17 -6.00
N ARG A 147 3.10 -14.42 -5.90
CA ARG A 147 4.34 -14.89 -5.28
C ARG A 147 4.22 -14.68 -3.78
N PRO A 148 4.09 -15.74 -2.97
CA PRO A 148 4.40 -15.61 -1.55
C PRO A 148 5.88 -15.27 -1.42
N PRO A 149 6.26 -14.63 -0.35
CA PRO A 149 7.64 -14.31 -0.04
C PRO A 149 8.48 -15.58 0.10
#